data_07a35fb166ad8537afa104e7c05b1374
#
_entry.id   07a35fb166ad8537afa104e7c05b1374
#
_cell.length_a   1.000
_cell.length_b   1.000
_cell.length_c   1.000
_cell.angle_alpha   90.00
_cell.angle_beta   90.00
_cell.angle_gamma   90.00
#
_symmetry.space_group_name_H-M   'P 1'
#
loop_
_entity.id
_entity.type
_entity.pdbx_description
1 polymer ?
#
loop_
_entity_poly.entity_id
_entity_poly.type
_entity_poly.pdbx_seq_one_letter_code
_entity_poly.pdbx_strand_id
1 'polypeptide(L)'
;PSANVPAGPPLSKSEIVTMLQAGTPPARVEQFVERRGVSFQSNAQAAREIKAAGGTNSLVGAVASAYVAPGRTRPAGPGPARPAPVVAKGPDYDDLTDQATAAYDARNAGLATELLTRAIAMDAAQPRAYQLLGFTQLYLQDNIGEAERNMRKAIELGGSASFRVFHDHANGSFKETCAGTLFVTKTNVTFKADDGRDTFEAEDANVREIKTNNLAGGAFGALLGGKDLGAFHIKVKRDRDTKNYNFAPLTKKRNESELIISLVKAYGGVQG
;
A
#
# COMPACT_ATOMS: atom_id res chain seq x y z
N PRO A 1 27.46 -11.36 -11.88
CA PRO A 1 28.42 -10.66 -12.71
C PRO A 1 28.23 -9.18 -12.54
N SER A 2 29.14 -8.53 -11.78
CA SER A 2 29.12 -7.08 -11.59
C SER A 2 29.41 -6.44 -12.96
N ALA A 3 28.35 -5.98 -13.62
CA ALA A 3 28.47 -5.27 -14.87
C ALA A 3 29.37 -4.02 -14.64
N ASN A 4 30.48 -3.95 -15.37
CA ASN A 4 31.51 -2.96 -15.21
C ASN A 4 30.90 -1.54 -15.43
N VAL A 5 30.79 -0.77 -14.36
CA VAL A 5 30.31 0.63 -14.44
C VAL A 5 31.50 1.45 -14.94
N PRO A 6 31.40 2.14 -16.11
CA PRO A 6 32.52 2.94 -16.63
C PRO A 6 32.83 4.10 -15.68
N ALA A 7 34.15 4.38 -15.54
CA ALA A 7 34.61 5.58 -14.87
C ALA A 7 34.21 6.83 -15.68
N GLY A 8 33.92 7.94 -14.99
CA GLY A 8 33.51 9.18 -15.64
C GLY A 8 33.41 10.33 -14.63
N PRO A 9 33.09 11.54 -15.08
CA PRO A 9 32.89 12.67 -14.19
C PRO A 9 31.72 12.41 -13.22
N PRO A 10 31.67 13.11 -12.07
CA PRO A 10 30.54 13.03 -11.14
C PRO A 10 29.21 13.34 -11.85
N LEU A 11 28.19 12.59 -11.52
CA LEU A 11 26.87 12.73 -12.15
C LEU A 11 26.18 14.01 -11.72
N SER A 12 25.55 14.69 -12.65
CA SER A 12 24.61 15.79 -12.36
C SER A 12 23.24 15.24 -11.97
N LYS A 13 22.41 16.04 -11.31
CA LYS A 13 21.03 15.69 -10.98
C LYS A 13 20.22 15.33 -12.26
N SER A 14 20.39 16.11 -13.33
CA SER A 14 19.70 15.88 -14.59
C SER A 14 20.06 14.53 -15.23
N GLU A 15 21.34 14.11 -15.18
CA GLU A 15 21.75 12.81 -15.68
C GLU A 15 21.09 11.66 -14.91
N ILE A 16 21.02 11.75 -13.56
CA ILE A 16 20.36 10.75 -12.73
C ILE A 16 18.87 10.64 -13.10
N VAL A 17 18.15 11.77 -13.18
CA VAL A 17 16.74 11.82 -13.56
C VAL A 17 16.52 11.26 -14.97
N THR A 18 17.36 11.64 -15.93
CA THR A 18 17.28 11.13 -17.32
C THR A 18 17.50 9.61 -17.38
N MET A 19 18.46 9.06 -16.65
CA MET A 19 18.69 7.61 -16.60
C MET A 19 17.48 6.86 -16.04
N LEU A 20 16.85 7.38 -14.98
CA LEU A 20 15.65 6.78 -14.40
C LEU A 20 14.47 6.84 -15.38
N GLN A 21 14.25 7.99 -16.01
CA GLN A 21 13.18 8.20 -17.01
C GLN A 21 13.39 7.35 -18.28
N ALA A 22 14.65 7.06 -18.64
CA ALA A 22 15.01 6.15 -19.72
C ALA A 22 14.84 4.66 -19.34
N GLY A 23 14.33 4.35 -18.15
CA GLY A 23 14.07 2.98 -17.69
C GLY A 23 15.30 2.27 -17.12
N THR A 24 16.39 2.98 -16.81
CA THR A 24 17.53 2.38 -16.12
C THR A 24 17.11 1.98 -14.71
N PRO A 25 17.28 0.71 -14.28
CA PRO A 25 16.91 0.28 -12.94
C PRO A 25 17.59 1.13 -11.86
N PRO A 26 16.88 1.58 -10.81
CA PRO A 26 17.42 2.45 -9.76
C PRO A 26 18.69 1.90 -9.11
N ALA A 27 18.77 0.58 -8.88
CA ALA A 27 19.95 -0.09 -8.36
C ALA A 27 21.19 0.07 -9.30
N ARG A 28 20.96 0.17 -10.61
CA ARG A 28 22.03 0.41 -11.58
C ARG A 28 22.48 1.86 -11.53
N VAL A 29 21.56 2.80 -11.41
CA VAL A 29 21.87 4.24 -11.23
C VAL A 29 22.65 4.45 -9.93
N GLU A 30 22.30 3.75 -8.86
CA GLU A 30 23.02 3.78 -7.58
C GLU A 30 24.49 3.36 -7.73
N GLN A 31 24.76 2.28 -8.47
CA GLN A 31 26.14 1.86 -8.79
C GLN A 31 26.94 2.95 -9.53
N PHE A 32 26.31 3.71 -10.43
CA PHE A 32 26.96 4.85 -11.09
C PHE A 32 27.25 5.97 -10.09
N VAL A 33 26.30 6.29 -9.19
CA VAL A 33 26.45 7.30 -8.14
C VAL A 33 27.57 6.93 -7.18
N GLU A 34 27.64 5.68 -6.72
CA GLU A 34 28.69 5.19 -5.83
C GLU A 34 30.09 5.27 -6.47
N ARG A 35 30.18 4.96 -7.76
CA ARG A 35 31.49 4.92 -8.44
C ARG A 35 31.98 6.29 -8.90
N ARG A 36 31.07 7.12 -9.43
CA ARG A 36 31.42 8.42 -10.03
C ARG A 36 31.20 9.60 -9.08
N GLY A 37 30.38 9.44 -8.06
CA GLY A 37 29.91 10.53 -7.22
C GLY A 37 28.88 11.40 -7.91
N VAL A 38 28.45 12.46 -7.23
CA VAL A 38 27.53 13.48 -7.78
C VAL A 38 28.16 14.87 -7.68
N SER A 39 27.86 15.73 -8.66
CA SER A 39 28.41 17.10 -8.78
C SER A 39 27.55 18.15 -8.07
N PHE A 40 26.49 17.74 -7.36
CA PHE A 40 25.56 18.63 -6.68
C PHE A 40 25.33 18.22 -5.24
N GLN A 41 25.02 19.18 -4.36
CA GLN A 41 24.61 18.86 -2.98
C GLN A 41 23.15 18.40 -2.96
N SER A 42 22.91 17.25 -2.33
CA SER A 42 21.55 16.73 -2.15
C SER A 42 20.75 17.64 -1.22
N ASN A 43 19.52 17.93 -1.62
CA ASN A 43 18.54 18.66 -0.80
C ASN A 43 17.14 18.04 -0.97
N ALA A 44 16.18 18.50 -0.18
CA ALA A 44 14.83 17.96 -0.20
C ALA A 44 14.13 18.05 -1.58
N GLN A 45 14.48 19.03 -2.41
CA GLN A 45 13.96 19.17 -3.76
C GLN A 45 14.56 18.13 -4.70
N ALA A 46 15.90 17.96 -4.68
CA ALA A 46 16.59 16.95 -5.48
C ALA A 46 16.10 15.53 -5.14
N ALA A 47 15.90 15.24 -3.84
CA ALA A 47 15.34 13.97 -3.39
C ALA A 47 13.93 13.71 -3.96
N ARG A 48 13.06 14.72 -3.97
CA ARG A 48 11.71 14.63 -4.55
C ARG A 48 11.74 14.40 -6.06
N GLU A 49 12.60 15.11 -6.78
CA GLU A 49 12.73 14.98 -8.24
C GLU A 49 13.25 13.59 -8.63
N ILE A 50 14.25 13.06 -7.91
CA ILE A 50 14.79 11.70 -8.12
C ILE A 50 13.70 10.66 -7.84
N LYS A 51 12.92 10.80 -6.75
CA LYS A 51 11.80 9.91 -6.46
C LYS A 51 10.70 9.96 -7.51
N ALA A 52 10.33 11.16 -7.95
CA ALA A 52 9.34 11.35 -9.02
C ALA A 52 9.76 10.71 -10.35
N ALA A 53 11.06 10.60 -10.60
CA ALA A 53 11.63 9.92 -11.76
C ALA A 53 11.71 8.38 -11.59
N GLY A 54 11.26 7.82 -10.48
CA GLY A 54 11.31 6.38 -10.18
C GLY A 54 12.51 5.95 -9.31
N GLY A 55 13.21 6.89 -8.69
CA GLY A 55 14.33 6.60 -7.78
C GLY A 55 13.86 6.08 -6.42
N THR A 56 14.61 5.12 -5.85
CA THR A 56 14.39 4.53 -4.52
C THR A 56 14.96 5.39 -3.39
N ASN A 57 14.55 5.10 -2.15
CA ASN A 57 15.15 5.72 -0.96
C ASN A 57 16.64 5.43 -0.85
N SER A 58 17.07 4.22 -1.23
CA SER A 58 18.48 3.81 -1.28
C SER A 58 19.29 4.72 -2.23
N LEU A 59 18.80 4.93 -3.46
CA LEU A 59 19.44 5.83 -4.41
C LEU A 59 19.52 7.27 -3.89
N VAL A 60 18.45 7.77 -3.24
CA VAL A 60 18.46 9.12 -2.64
C VAL A 60 19.53 9.21 -1.53
N GLY A 61 19.64 8.18 -0.70
CA GLY A 61 20.70 8.07 0.32
C GLY A 61 22.10 8.03 -0.25
N ALA A 62 22.32 7.25 -1.32
CA ALA A 62 23.59 7.19 -2.03
C ALA A 62 23.97 8.56 -2.63
N VAL A 63 23.02 9.27 -3.24
CA VAL A 63 23.22 10.62 -3.78
C VAL A 63 23.59 11.61 -2.67
N ALA A 64 22.97 11.52 -1.48
CA ALA A 64 23.27 12.39 -0.35
C ALA A 64 24.72 12.24 0.15
N SER A 65 25.29 11.04 0.06
CA SER A 65 26.64 10.69 0.54
C SER A 65 27.73 10.87 -0.51
N ALA A 66 27.38 11.00 -1.79
CA ALA A 66 28.31 10.89 -2.92
C ALA A 66 28.76 12.23 -3.49
N TYR A 67 28.54 13.36 -2.80
CA TYR A 67 28.93 14.68 -3.30
C TYR A 67 30.44 14.82 -3.48
N VAL A 68 30.87 15.28 -4.68
CA VAL A 68 32.22 15.59 -5.02
C VAL A 68 32.36 17.08 -5.35
N ALA A 69 33.13 17.82 -4.57
CA ALA A 69 33.34 19.26 -4.79
C ALA A 69 34.04 19.54 -6.15
N PRO A 70 33.66 20.63 -6.86
CA PRO A 70 34.28 20.98 -8.11
C PRO A 70 35.82 21.15 -7.98
N GLY A 71 36.58 20.52 -8.90
CA GLY A 71 38.04 20.59 -8.93
C GLY A 71 38.79 19.49 -8.18
N ARG A 72 38.09 18.55 -7.54
CA ARG A 72 38.70 17.33 -7.00
C ARG A 72 38.32 16.13 -7.87
N THR A 73 39.22 15.71 -8.76
CA THR A 73 39.24 14.32 -9.20
C THR A 73 39.61 13.47 -8.00
N ARG A 74 38.83 12.48 -7.67
CA ARG A 74 39.16 11.52 -6.61
C ARG A 74 40.48 10.86 -6.99
N PRO A 75 41.58 11.02 -6.21
CA PRO A 75 42.88 10.41 -6.55
C PRO A 75 42.70 8.88 -6.60
N ALA A 76 43.23 8.24 -7.62
CA ALA A 76 43.52 6.83 -7.59
C ALA A 76 44.66 6.63 -6.56
N GLY A 77 44.33 6.54 -5.29
CA GLY A 77 45.30 6.25 -4.23
C GLY A 77 45.76 4.80 -4.31
N PRO A 78 47.05 4.51 -3.86
CA PRO A 78 47.50 3.14 -3.69
C PRO A 78 46.52 2.42 -2.75
N GLY A 79 46.08 1.23 -3.14
CA GLY A 79 45.02 0.48 -2.51
C GLY A 79 45.19 0.42 -0.99
N PRO A 80 44.24 0.94 -0.22
CA PRO A 80 44.18 0.68 1.20
C PRO A 80 43.87 -0.80 1.40
N ALA A 81 44.43 -1.35 2.49
CA ALA A 81 44.08 -2.68 2.98
C ALA A 81 42.56 -2.87 2.87
N ARG A 82 42.16 -3.97 2.21
CA ARG A 82 40.78 -4.38 1.93
C ARG A 82 39.89 -3.99 3.13
N PRO A 83 38.98 -3.01 3.00
CA PRO A 83 38.01 -2.78 4.07
C PRO A 83 37.32 -4.11 4.30
N ALA A 84 37.09 -4.44 5.56
CA ALA A 84 36.19 -5.55 5.88
C ALA A 84 34.93 -5.40 5.02
N PRO A 85 34.39 -6.49 4.45
CA PRO A 85 33.24 -6.41 3.56
C PRO A 85 32.18 -5.56 4.27
N VAL A 86 31.86 -4.40 3.68
CA VAL A 86 30.65 -3.67 4.07
C VAL A 86 29.55 -4.65 3.76
N VAL A 87 29.05 -5.32 4.78
CA VAL A 87 27.88 -6.17 4.67
C VAL A 87 26.80 -5.23 4.16
N ALA A 88 26.41 -5.38 2.90
CA ALA A 88 25.31 -4.62 2.33
C ALA A 88 24.15 -4.81 3.31
N LYS A 89 23.70 -3.72 3.95
CA LYS A 89 22.54 -3.78 4.83
C LYS A 89 21.43 -4.37 3.96
N GLY A 90 20.91 -5.52 4.35
CA GLY A 90 19.81 -6.15 3.65
C GLY A 90 18.63 -5.18 3.56
N PRO A 91 17.63 -5.46 2.73
CA PRO A 91 16.45 -4.61 2.60
C PRO A 91 15.88 -4.35 4.00
N ASP A 92 15.53 -3.10 4.29
CA ASP A 92 14.87 -2.75 5.54
C ASP A 92 13.35 -3.01 5.46
N TYR A 93 12.62 -2.69 6.54
CA TYR A 93 11.18 -2.92 6.61
C TYR A 93 10.40 -2.23 5.49
N ASP A 94 10.74 -0.97 5.19
CA ASP A 94 10.06 -0.19 4.16
C ASP A 94 10.39 -0.72 2.77
N ASP A 95 11.64 -1.08 2.52
CA ASP A 95 12.05 -1.75 1.27
C ASP A 95 11.28 -3.04 1.03
N LEU A 96 11.11 -3.88 2.06
CA LEU A 96 10.37 -5.14 1.95
C LEU A 96 8.88 -4.91 1.68
N THR A 97 8.25 -3.94 2.35
CA THR A 97 6.83 -3.63 2.13
C THR A 97 6.57 -2.98 0.77
N ASP A 98 7.50 -2.17 0.26
CA ASP A 98 7.41 -1.57 -1.07
C ASP A 98 7.61 -2.63 -2.18
N GLN A 99 8.58 -3.54 -2.02
CA GLN A 99 8.76 -4.68 -2.92
C GLN A 99 7.54 -5.62 -2.90
N ALA A 100 6.94 -5.85 -1.73
CA ALA A 100 5.74 -6.65 -1.61
C ALA A 100 4.54 -6.01 -2.31
N THR A 101 4.41 -4.68 -2.24
CA THR A 101 3.39 -3.94 -2.98
C THR A 101 3.57 -4.12 -4.49
N ALA A 102 4.80 -3.99 -5.00
CA ALA A 102 5.10 -4.25 -6.41
C ALA A 102 4.82 -5.71 -6.82
N ALA A 103 5.12 -6.68 -5.95
CA ALA A 103 4.80 -8.08 -6.19
C ALA A 103 3.28 -8.33 -6.21
N TYR A 104 2.51 -7.65 -5.34
CA TYR A 104 1.05 -7.69 -5.35
C TYR A 104 0.49 -7.13 -6.68
N ASP A 105 0.97 -5.98 -7.14
CA ASP A 105 0.56 -5.36 -8.41
C ASP A 105 0.88 -6.27 -9.61
N ALA A 106 2.00 -6.97 -9.55
CA ALA A 106 2.38 -8.01 -10.52
C ALA A 106 1.61 -9.34 -10.37
N ARG A 107 0.64 -9.41 -9.45
CA ARG A 107 -0.14 -10.61 -9.11
C ARG A 107 0.69 -11.80 -8.63
N ASN A 108 1.89 -11.56 -8.13
CA ASN A 108 2.77 -12.58 -7.55
C ASN A 108 2.51 -12.73 -6.04
N ALA A 109 1.43 -13.44 -5.70
CA ALA A 109 1.00 -13.64 -4.32
C ALA A 109 2.06 -14.33 -3.45
N GLY A 110 2.83 -15.26 -4.02
CA GLY A 110 3.90 -15.97 -3.31
C GLY A 110 5.00 -15.03 -2.85
N LEU A 111 5.55 -14.24 -3.79
CA LEU A 111 6.59 -13.27 -3.48
C LEU A 111 6.11 -12.18 -2.52
N ALA A 112 4.89 -11.65 -2.73
CA ALA A 112 4.31 -10.66 -1.82
C ALA A 112 4.22 -11.20 -0.38
N THR A 113 3.73 -12.43 -0.22
CA THR A 113 3.62 -13.08 1.10
C THR A 113 4.98 -13.31 1.75
N GLU A 114 5.98 -13.78 0.99
CA GLU A 114 7.35 -13.98 1.50
C GLU A 114 7.94 -12.66 2.02
N LEU A 115 7.88 -11.60 1.21
CA LEU A 115 8.44 -10.29 1.57
C LEU A 115 7.75 -9.70 2.80
N LEU A 116 6.43 -9.81 2.90
CA LEU A 116 5.66 -9.32 4.05
C LEU A 116 5.94 -10.13 5.31
N THR A 117 6.11 -11.44 5.19
CA THR A 117 6.53 -12.28 6.33
C THR A 117 7.91 -11.88 6.85
N ARG A 118 8.84 -11.56 5.96
CA ARG A 118 10.17 -11.05 6.33
C ARG A 118 10.07 -9.67 6.98
N ALA A 119 9.24 -8.77 6.47
CA ALA A 119 9.00 -7.46 7.08
C ALA A 119 8.45 -7.60 8.50
N ILE A 120 7.47 -8.48 8.72
CA ILE A 120 6.91 -8.77 10.05
C ILE A 120 7.98 -9.35 10.99
N ALA A 121 8.87 -10.21 10.48
CA ALA A 121 9.96 -10.75 11.29
C ALA A 121 11.00 -9.68 11.69
N MET A 122 11.15 -8.62 10.91
CA MET A 122 12.01 -7.48 11.25
C MET A 122 11.37 -6.55 12.28
N ASP A 123 10.10 -6.22 12.12
CA ASP A 123 9.36 -5.36 13.05
C ASP A 123 7.89 -5.78 13.11
N ALA A 124 7.56 -6.62 14.08
CA ALA A 124 6.21 -7.12 14.32
C ALA A 124 5.26 -6.06 14.95
N ALA A 125 5.77 -4.89 15.34
CA ALA A 125 4.95 -3.81 15.87
C ALA A 125 4.38 -2.89 14.78
N GLN A 126 4.86 -2.98 13.55
CA GLN A 126 4.41 -2.16 12.44
C GLN A 126 3.14 -2.74 11.78
N PRO A 127 2.05 -1.96 11.68
CA PRO A 127 0.78 -2.47 11.13
C PRO A 127 0.79 -2.68 9.61
N ARG A 128 1.64 -1.96 8.86
CA ARG A 128 1.62 -1.93 7.39
C ARG A 128 1.81 -3.31 6.76
N ALA A 129 2.77 -4.09 7.25
CA ALA A 129 3.02 -5.42 6.68
C ALA A 129 1.83 -6.38 6.90
N TYR A 130 1.19 -6.34 8.07
CA TYR A 130 -0.02 -7.12 8.34
C TYR A 130 -1.19 -6.67 7.47
N GLN A 131 -1.38 -5.36 7.27
CA GLN A 131 -2.41 -4.81 6.39
C GLN A 131 -2.24 -5.30 4.96
N LEU A 132 -1.03 -5.19 4.40
CA LEU A 132 -0.71 -5.65 3.04
C LEU A 132 -0.81 -7.17 2.91
N LEU A 133 -0.43 -7.92 3.96
CA LEU A 133 -0.53 -9.38 3.96
C LEU A 133 -1.99 -9.83 3.95
N GLY A 134 -2.83 -9.25 4.81
CA GLY A 134 -4.27 -9.50 4.81
C GLY A 134 -4.92 -9.18 3.47
N PHE A 135 -4.53 -8.06 2.85
CA PHE A 135 -5.00 -7.65 1.52
C PHE A 135 -4.56 -8.65 0.43
N THR A 136 -3.30 -9.08 0.45
CA THR A 136 -2.76 -10.10 -0.48
C THR A 136 -3.49 -11.42 -0.35
N GLN A 137 -3.73 -11.89 0.87
CA GLN A 137 -4.42 -13.13 1.15
C GLN A 137 -5.88 -13.09 0.71
N LEU A 138 -6.56 -11.95 0.90
CA LEU A 138 -7.94 -11.77 0.46
C LEU A 138 -8.07 -11.76 -1.06
N TYR A 139 -7.29 -10.93 -1.75
CA TYR A 139 -7.53 -10.62 -3.16
C TYR A 139 -6.74 -11.49 -4.14
N LEU A 140 -5.60 -12.05 -3.74
CA LEU A 140 -4.77 -12.89 -4.60
C LEU A 140 -4.83 -14.38 -4.24
N GLN A 141 -5.09 -14.72 -2.97
CA GLN A 141 -5.08 -16.11 -2.49
C GLN A 141 -6.47 -16.64 -2.13
N ASP A 142 -7.50 -15.77 -2.07
CA ASP A 142 -8.87 -16.11 -1.65
C ASP A 142 -8.90 -16.80 -0.26
N ASN A 143 -7.95 -16.44 0.61
CA ASN A 143 -7.80 -17.02 1.95
C ASN A 143 -8.34 -16.07 3.03
N ILE A 144 -9.64 -16.11 3.24
CA ILE A 144 -10.35 -15.21 4.15
C ILE A 144 -9.90 -15.39 5.61
N GLY A 145 -9.64 -16.62 6.05
CA GLY A 145 -9.25 -16.87 7.44
C GLY A 145 -7.92 -16.24 7.80
N GLU A 146 -6.91 -16.36 6.93
CA GLU A 146 -5.62 -15.69 7.12
C GLU A 146 -5.74 -14.17 6.95
N ALA A 147 -6.52 -13.72 5.95
CA ALA A 147 -6.78 -12.30 5.74
C ALA A 147 -7.38 -11.66 7.00
N GLU A 148 -8.39 -12.28 7.60
CA GLU A 148 -9.01 -11.78 8.84
C GLU A 148 -8.01 -11.67 9.97
N ARG A 149 -7.18 -12.71 10.21
CA ARG A 149 -6.16 -12.68 11.27
C ARG A 149 -5.19 -11.52 11.11
N ASN A 150 -4.67 -11.34 9.91
CA ASN A 150 -3.69 -10.28 9.65
C ASN A 150 -4.34 -8.89 9.67
N MET A 151 -5.54 -8.72 9.16
CA MET A 151 -6.28 -7.45 9.22
C MET A 151 -6.62 -7.05 10.66
N ARG A 152 -7.05 -8.00 11.50
CA ARG A 152 -7.23 -7.76 12.95
C ARG A 152 -5.94 -7.31 13.61
N LYS A 153 -4.85 -8.00 13.31
CA LYS A 153 -3.53 -7.62 13.85
C LYS A 153 -3.10 -6.22 13.42
N ALA A 154 -3.33 -5.86 12.16
CA ALA A 154 -3.06 -4.51 11.67
C ALA A 154 -3.88 -3.45 12.45
N ILE A 155 -5.18 -3.68 12.67
CA ILE A 155 -6.04 -2.77 13.43
C ILE A 155 -5.58 -2.67 14.90
N GLU A 156 -5.24 -3.78 15.53
CA GLU A 156 -4.73 -3.82 16.92
C GLU A 156 -3.46 -2.99 17.11
N LEU A 157 -2.60 -2.97 16.08
CA LEU A 157 -1.38 -2.18 16.05
C LEU A 157 -1.59 -0.71 15.65
N GLY A 158 -2.83 -0.26 15.52
CA GLY A 158 -3.16 1.13 15.17
C GLY A 158 -3.22 1.41 13.66
N GLY A 159 -3.15 0.38 12.83
CA GLY A 159 -3.39 0.46 11.39
C GLY A 159 -4.86 0.29 11.03
N SER A 160 -5.12 -0.20 9.80
CA SER A 160 -6.46 -0.43 9.26
C SER A 160 -6.57 -1.75 8.51
N ALA A 161 -7.79 -2.28 8.37
CA ALA A 161 -8.14 -3.20 7.31
C ALA A 161 -8.71 -2.40 6.13
N SER A 162 -8.43 -2.83 4.90
CA SER A 162 -8.84 -2.15 3.68
C SER A 162 -9.61 -3.08 2.76
N PHE A 163 -10.72 -2.60 2.18
CA PHE A 163 -11.58 -3.38 1.30
C PHE A 163 -11.95 -2.59 0.06
N ARG A 164 -11.90 -3.23 -1.09
CA ARG A 164 -12.37 -2.65 -2.35
C ARG A 164 -13.88 -2.84 -2.47
N VAL A 165 -14.64 -1.75 -2.50
CA VAL A 165 -16.10 -1.78 -2.50
C VAL A 165 -16.71 -0.83 -3.54
N PHE A 166 -17.95 -1.13 -3.96
CA PHE A 166 -18.86 -0.17 -4.54
C PHE A 166 -19.65 0.50 -3.42
N HIS A 167 -19.81 1.82 -3.48
CA HIS A 167 -20.77 2.58 -2.68
C HIS A 167 -21.97 2.94 -3.55
N ASP A 168 -23.18 2.69 -3.04
CA ASP A 168 -24.42 2.93 -3.74
C ASP A 168 -25.01 4.31 -3.43
N HIS A 169 -25.34 5.07 -4.47
CA HIS A 169 -25.99 6.36 -4.39
C HIS A 169 -27.51 6.31 -4.61
N ALA A 170 -28.05 5.14 -4.92
CA ALA A 170 -29.45 4.93 -5.32
C ALA A 170 -30.27 4.15 -4.29
N ASN A 171 -30.04 4.42 -2.99
CA ASN A 171 -30.81 3.89 -1.86
C ASN A 171 -30.93 2.35 -1.82
N GLY A 172 -29.83 1.64 -2.05
CA GLY A 172 -29.74 0.18 -2.01
C GLY A 172 -30.05 -0.51 -3.33
N SER A 173 -30.35 0.24 -4.41
CA SER A 173 -30.63 -0.36 -5.71
C SER A 173 -29.39 -0.65 -6.56
N PHE A 174 -28.24 -0.11 -6.19
CA PHE A 174 -26.96 -0.21 -6.91
C PHE A 174 -27.01 0.18 -8.41
N LYS A 175 -28.00 1.04 -8.77
CA LYS A 175 -28.08 1.59 -10.14
C LYS A 175 -27.05 2.67 -10.42
N GLU A 176 -26.69 3.41 -9.37
CA GLU A 176 -25.65 4.45 -9.40
C GLU A 176 -24.63 4.15 -8.33
N THR A 177 -23.42 3.82 -8.72
CA THR A 177 -22.36 3.43 -7.78
C THR A 177 -21.06 4.14 -8.12
N CYS A 178 -20.23 4.37 -7.09
CA CYS A 178 -18.82 4.67 -7.26
C CYS A 178 -17.96 3.55 -6.65
N ALA A 179 -16.79 3.32 -7.21
CA ALA A 179 -15.80 2.40 -6.64
C ALA A 179 -14.88 3.15 -5.68
N GLY A 180 -14.40 2.46 -4.64
CA GLY A 180 -13.50 3.05 -3.69
C GLY A 180 -12.97 2.03 -2.69
N THR A 181 -12.33 2.54 -1.65
CA THR A 181 -11.77 1.75 -0.56
C THR A 181 -12.47 2.07 0.76
N LEU A 182 -12.96 1.03 1.42
CA LEU A 182 -13.48 1.08 2.77
C LEU A 182 -12.35 0.70 3.74
N PHE A 183 -12.06 1.57 4.69
CA PHE A 183 -11.09 1.36 5.74
C PHE A 183 -11.79 1.13 7.06
N VAL A 184 -11.36 0.13 7.80
CA VAL A 184 -11.80 -0.17 9.16
C VAL A 184 -10.62 -0.01 10.09
N THR A 185 -10.73 0.88 11.04
CA THR A 185 -9.73 1.12 12.08
C THR A 185 -10.30 0.75 13.46
N LYS A 186 -9.56 1.02 14.51
CA LYS A 186 -10.00 0.80 15.90
C LYS A 186 -11.08 1.79 16.36
N THR A 187 -11.25 2.91 15.67
CA THR A 187 -12.09 4.04 16.11
C THR A 187 -13.05 4.55 15.06
N ASN A 188 -12.86 4.17 13.80
CA ASN A 188 -13.73 4.65 12.72
C ASN A 188 -13.81 3.71 11.52
N VAL A 189 -14.84 3.92 10.73
CA VAL A 189 -15.01 3.34 9.41
C VAL A 189 -15.02 4.49 8.40
N THR A 190 -14.15 4.42 7.40
CA THR A 190 -14.00 5.48 6.39
C THR A 190 -14.09 4.88 4.99
N PHE A 191 -14.88 5.50 4.11
CA PHE A 191 -14.87 5.20 2.68
C PHE A 191 -14.27 6.37 1.91
N LYS A 192 -13.44 6.07 0.90
CA LYS A 192 -12.90 7.04 -0.05
C LYS A 192 -13.09 6.52 -1.47
N ALA A 193 -13.85 7.26 -2.27
CA ALA A 193 -13.99 6.94 -3.69
C ALA A 193 -12.68 7.16 -4.45
N ASP A 194 -12.47 6.36 -5.50
CA ASP A 194 -11.25 6.42 -6.31
C ASP A 194 -11.11 7.77 -7.05
N ASP A 195 -12.23 8.40 -7.39
CA ASP A 195 -12.26 9.71 -8.03
C ASP A 195 -12.21 10.89 -7.04
N GLY A 196 -12.16 10.61 -5.74
CA GLY A 196 -12.08 11.58 -4.66
C GLY A 196 -13.35 12.43 -4.44
N ARG A 197 -14.42 12.20 -5.20
CA ARG A 197 -15.65 13.00 -5.11
C ARG A 197 -16.60 12.56 -4.02
N ASP A 198 -16.47 11.34 -3.53
CA ASP A 198 -17.31 10.81 -2.47
C ASP A 198 -16.47 10.27 -1.32
N THR A 199 -16.82 10.69 -0.12
CA THR A 199 -16.20 10.24 1.12
C THR A 199 -17.25 10.02 2.17
N PHE A 200 -17.05 8.99 2.97
CA PHE A 200 -17.86 8.70 4.15
C PHE A 200 -16.93 8.43 5.32
N GLU A 201 -17.24 8.98 6.46
CA GLU A 201 -16.55 8.69 7.72
C GLU A 201 -17.59 8.57 8.85
N ALA A 202 -17.43 7.54 9.66
CA ALA A 202 -18.20 7.33 10.88
C ALA A 202 -17.26 6.91 12.00
N GLU A 203 -17.31 7.63 13.11
CA GLU A 203 -16.74 7.13 14.36
C GLU A 203 -17.53 5.89 14.81
N ASP A 204 -16.84 4.93 15.39
CA ASP A 204 -17.42 3.67 15.84
C ASP A 204 -18.61 3.88 16.77
N ALA A 205 -18.51 4.84 17.69
CA ALA A 205 -19.60 5.20 18.59
C ALA A 205 -20.90 5.65 17.88
N ASN A 206 -20.82 6.02 16.61
CA ASN A 206 -21.94 6.46 15.78
C ASN A 206 -22.49 5.36 14.87
N VAL A 207 -21.80 4.24 14.70
CA VAL A 207 -22.28 3.09 13.94
C VAL A 207 -23.37 2.37 14.75
N ARG A 208 -24.58 2.31 14.22
CA ARG A 208 -25.76 1.72 14.89
C ARG A 208 -26.05 0.32 14.43
N GLU A 209 -25.78 0.04 13.19
CA GLU A 209 -26.04 -1.27 12.59
C GLU A 209 -25.08 -1.49 11.43
N ILE A 210 -24.63 -2.70 11.28
CA ILE A 210 -24.01 -3.21 10.06
C ILE A 210 -24.49 -4.63 9.83
N LYS A 211 -25.05 -4.90 8.64
CA LYS A 211 -25.51 -6.24 8.25
C LYS A 211 -25.59 -6.39 6.74
N THR A 212 -25.62 -7.64 6.29
CA THR A 212 -25.87 -7.96 4.88
C THR A 212 -27.28 -7.52 4.47
N ASN A 213 -27.39 -7.04 3.24
CA ASN A 213 -28.68 -6.75 2.63
C ASN A 213 -29.21 -8.02 1.97
N ASN A 214 -30.46 -8.40 2.29
CA ASN A 214 -31.16 -9.51 1.63
C ASN A 214 -31.71 -9.03 0.28
N LEU A 215 -30.83 -8.73 -0.70
CA LEU A 215 -31.24 -8.32 -2.06
C LEU A 215 -31.65 -9.52 -2.94
N ALA A 216 -31.58 -10.75 -2.43
CA ALA A 216 -31.82 -11.98 -3.19
C ALA A 216 -33.29 -12.22 -3.58
N GLY A 217 -34.26 -11.41 -3.12
CA GLY A 217 -35.69 -11.63 -3.31
C GLY A 217 -36.45 -10.59 -4.14
N GLY A 218 -35.81 -9.55 -4.66
CA GLY A 218 -36.49 -8.47 -5.40
C GLY A 218 -36.23 -8.53 -6.92
N ALA A 219 -37.00 -7.73 -7.67
CA ALA A 219 -36.84 -7.57 -9.13
C ALA A 219 -35.40 -7.29 -9.57
N PHE A 220 -34.56 -6.82 -8.68
CA PHE A 220 -33.15 -6.54 -8.91
C PHE A 220 -32.25 -7.79 -8.88
N GLY A 221 -32.55 -8.78 -8.03
CA GLY A 221 -31.89 -10.09 -8.07
C GLY A 221 -32.07 -10.79 -9.41
N ALA A 222 -33.25 -10.64 -10.01
CA ALA A 222 -33.56 -11.17 -11.35
C ALA A 222 -32.80 -10.43 -12.47
N LEU A 223 -32.61 -9.11 -12.36
CA LEU A 223 -31.91 -8.29 -13.35
C LEU A 223 -30.39 -8.55 -13.36
N LEU A 224 -29.80 -8.94 -12.23
CA LEU A 224 -28.39 -9.30 -12.09
C LEU A 224 -28.14 -10.81 -12.18
N GLY A 225 -29.10 -11.58 -12.71
CA GLY A 225 -28.97 -13.03 -12.88
C GLY A 225 -29.05 -13.81 -11.56
N GLY A 226 -29.74 -13.26 -10.53
CA GLY A 226 -29.94 -13.92 -9.24
C GLY A 226 -28.69 -14.05 -8.37
N LYS A 227 -27.58 -13.38 -8.72
CA LYS A 227 -26.33 -13.45 -7.97
C LYS A 227 -26.37 -12.55 -6.73
N ASP A 228 -26.10 -13.13 -5.57
CA ASP A 228 -25.84 -12.38 -4.35
C ASP A 228 -24.56 -11.55 -4.52
N LEU A 229 -24.69 -10.22 -4.54
CA LEU A 229 -23.56 -9.29 -4.66
C LEU A 229 -22.77 -9.17 -3.34
N GLY A 230 -23.17 -9.84 -2.29
CA GLY A 230 -22.65 -9.61 -0.96
C GLY A 230 -22.92 -8.17 -0.46
N ALA A 231 -24.02 -7.56 -0.90
CA ALA A 231 -24.33 -6.20 -0.48
C ALA A 231 -24.62 -6.13 1.03
N PHE A 232 -24.15 -5.04 1.65
CA PHE A 232 -24.36 -4.74 3.06
C PHE A 232 -24.60 -3.25 3.27
N HIS A 233 -25.11 -2.89 4.44
CA HIS A 233 -25.21 -1.49 4.80
C HIS A 233 -24.56 -1.20 6.15
N ILE A 234 -24.16 0.06 6.29
CA ILE A 234 -23.71 0.67 7.54
C ILE A 234 -24.72 1.77 7.88
N LYS A 235 -25.41 1.63 9.01
CA LYS A 235 -26.32 2.64 9.54
C LYS A 235 -25.60 3.49 10.57
N VAL A 236 -25.55 4.78 10.35
CA VAL A 236 -24.81 5.72 11.17
C VAL A 236 -25.74 6.78 11.75
N LYS A 237 -25.60 7.07 13.03
CA LYS A 237 -26.26 8.20 13.67
C LYS A 237 -25.59 9.51 13.21
N ARG A 238 -26.40 10.45 12.74
CA ARG A 238 -26.01 11.82 12.38
C ARG A 238 -26.96 12.77 13.11
N ASP A 239 -26.46 13.46 14.13
CA ASP A 239 -27.25 14.37 14.96
C ASP A 239 -28.57 13.74 15.48
N ARG A 240 -29.72 14.11 14.90
CA ARG A 240 -31.06 13.60 15.24
C ARG A 240 -31.52 12.45 14.37
N ASP A 241 -30.85 12.19 13.23
CA ASP A 241 -31.25 11.21 12.24
C ASP A 241 -30.25 10.05 12.14
N THR A 242 -30.68 8.99 11.45
CA THR A 242 -29.80 7.90 11.03
C THR A 242 -29.74 7.84 9.52
N LYS A 243 -28.54 7.65 8.97
CA LYS A 243 -28.31 7.48 7.52
C LYS A 243 -27.78 6.09 7.22
N ASN A 244 -28.32 5.46 6.19
CA ASN A 244 -27.81 4.20 5.66
C ASN A 244 -26.85 4.48 4.52
N TYR A 245 -25.71 3.81 4.58
CA TYR A 245 -24.71 3.76 3.49
C TYR A 245 -24.64 2.32 3.00
N ASN A 246 -24.94 2.11 1.72
CA ASN A 246 -24.99 0.78 1.12
C ASN A 246 -23.73 0.51 0.33
N PHE A 247 -23.14 -0.65 0.55
CA PHE A 247 -21.90 -1.09 -0.07
C PHE A 247 -22.04 -2.50 -0.64
N ALA A 248 -21.20 -2.82 -1.62
CA ALA A 248 -21.00 -4.19 -2.06
C ALA A 248 -19.50 -4.39 -2.36
N PRO A 249 -18.88 -5.53 -2.02
CA PRO A 249 -17.50 -5.83 -2.40
C PRO A 249 -17.31 -5.77 -3.91
N LEU A 250 -16.18 -5.28 -4.39
CA LEU A 250 -15.84 -5.34 -5.83
C LEU A 250 -15.77 -6.80 -6.32
N THR A 251 -15.39 -7.72 -5.46
CA THR A 251 -15.38 -9.16 -5.77
C THR A 251 -16.77 -9.77 -5.92
N LYS A 252 -17.81 -9.08 -5.39
CA LYS A 252 -19.18 -9.57 -5.30
C LYS A 252 -19.29 -10.89 -4.51
N LYS A 253 -18.41 -11.10 -3.55
CA LYS A 253 -18.36 -12.29 -2.70
C LYS A 253 -18.97 -11.98 -1.34
N ARG A 254 -19.97 -12.78 -0.92
CA ARG A 254 -20.64 -12.63 0.37
C ARG A 254 -19.71 -12.81 1.57
N ASN A 255 -18.78 -13.76 1.49
CA ASN A 255 -17.81 -14.01 2.54
C ASN A 255 -16.88 -12.80 2.82
N GLU A 256 -16.59 -11.96 1.81
CA GLU A 256 -15.87 -10.70 2.01
C GLU A 256 -16.72 -9.70 2.79
N SER A 257 -18.03 -9.61 2.51
CA SER A 257 -18.96 -8.77 3.28
C SER A 257 -19.07 -9.24 4.73
N GLU A 258 -19.12 -10.54 4.95
CA GLU A 258 -19.16 -11.12 6.29
C GLU A 258 -17.88 -10.80 7.07
N LEU A 259 -16.72 -10.82 6.40
CA LEU A 259 -15.45 -10.37 6.99
C LEU A 259 -15.50 -8.87 7.35
N ILE A 260 -15.95 -8.01 6.44
CA ILE A 260 -16.09 -6.57 6.70
C ILE A 260 -17.01 -6.36 7.92
N ILE A 261 -18.17 -7.02 7.94
CA ILE A 261 -19.15 -6.93 9.04
C ILE A 261 -18.53 -7.40 10.36
N SER A 262 -17.80 -8.52 10.34
CA SER A 262 -17.09 -9.06 11.50
C SER A 262 -16.09 -8.05 12.09
N LEU A 263 -15.29 -7.42 11.23
CA LEU A 263 -14.30 -6.43 11.67
C LEU A 263 -14.96 -5.16 12.21
N VAL A 264 -15.96 -4.62 11.51
CA VAL A 264 -16.67 -3.42 11.99
C VAL A 264 -17.38 -3.69 13.31
N LYS A 265 -18.00 -4.85 13.51
CA LYS A 265 -18.62 -5.24 14.80
C LYS A 265 -17.58 -5.38 15.90
N ALA A 266 -16.41 -5.95 15.61
CA ALA A 266 -15.38 -6.18 16.61
C ALA A 266 -14.74 -4.88 17.12
N TYR A 267 -14.63 -3.88 16.27
CA TYR A 267 -13.93 -2.62 16.57
C TYR A 267 -14.87 -1.39 16.58
N GLY A 268 -16.03 -1.49 15.96
CA GLY A 268 -16.96 -0.38 15.75
C GLY A 268 -18.00 -0.15 16.84
N GLY A 269 -17.84 -0.76 18.02
CA GLY A 269 -18.75 -0.51 19.15
C GLY A 269 -20.23 -0.89 18.87
N VAL A 270 -20.53 -1.57 17.77
CA VAL A 270 -21.88 -2.02 17.40
C VAL A 270 -22.29 -3.12 18.36
N GLN A 271 -23.15 -2.80 19.31
CA GLN A 271 -23.80 -3.83 20.14
C GLN A 271 -24.67 -4.68 19.22
N GLY A 272 -24.34 -5.97 19.14
CA GLY A 272 -25.01 -6.96 18.32
C GLY A 272 -26.45 -7.26 18.76
#